data_c2b5b93af3139766605bcb33bdf64aaa
#
_entry.id   c2b5b93af3139766605bcb33bdf64aaa
#
_cell.length_a   1.000
_cell.length_b   1.000
_cell.length_c   1.000
_cell.angle_alpha   90.00
_cell.angle_beta   90.00
_cell.angle_gamma   90.00
#
_symmetry.space_group_name_H-M   'P 1'
#
loop_
_entity.id
_entity.type
_entity.pdbx_description
1 polymer ?
#
loop_
_entity_poly.entity_id
_entity_poly.type
_entity_poly.pdbx_seq_one_letter_code
_entity_poly.pdbx_strand_id
1 'polypeptide(L)'
;MEKRKIYIAAPLFNEGERAFNERIDTILRACGHETFLPQRAGGCVADLPDTIEGLPKRQYLFRLDCAHMDWCDTLLFVFDGRVPDEGACFELGYCYGRGKRCVGYKTDARSFIDGYDNVMLHGAPETVLRSERELREFFTQKEDESHEKRET
;
A
#
# COMPACT_ATOMS: atom_id res chain seq x y z
N MET A 1 -1.09 -13.02 -17.28
CA MET A 1 -0.96 -12.31 -15.99
C MET A 1 -2.25 -11.55 -15.75
N GLU A 2 -2.89 -11.78 -14.63
CA GLU A 2 -4.13 -11.08 -14.29
C GLU A 2 -3.81 -9.66 -13.84
N LYS A 3 -4.54 -8.68 -14.39
CA LYS A 3 -4.39 -7.26 -14.04
C LYS A 3 -4.98 -7.03 -12.65
N ARG A 4 -4.14 -6.58 -11.70
CA ARG A 4 -4.56 -6.26 -10.32
C ARG A 4 -4.89 -4.78 -10.18
N LYS A 5 -5.73 -4.49 -9.20
CA LYS A 5 -6.04 -3.15 -8.70
C LYS A 5 -5.33 -2.94 -7.37
N ILE A 6 -4.28 -2.13 -7.36
CA ILE A 6 -3.38 -2.00 -6.21
C ILE A 6 -3.55 -0.64 -5.54
N TYR A 7 -3.84 -0.65 -4.24
CA TYR A 7 -3.78 0.52 -3.37
C TYR A 7 -2.38 0.60 -2.75
N ILE A 8 -1.71 1.75 -2.87
CA ILE A 8 -0.38 1.98 -2.30
C ILE A 8 -0.53 2.72 -0.98
N ALA A 9 -0.37 2.00 0.13
CA ALA A 9 -0.42 2.50 1.50
C ALA A 9 0.99 2.87 1.96
N ALA A 10 1.30 4.17 2.00
CA ALA A 10 2.65 4.66 2.25
C ALA A 10 2.64 6.07 2.85
N PRO A 11 3.68 6.47 3.62
CA PRO A 11 3.85 7.87 4.04
C PRO A 11 4.03 8.78 2.82
N LEU A 12 3.50 10.03 2.91
CA LEU A 12 3.47 10.97 1.79
C LEU A 12 3.74 12.43 2.21
N PHE A 13 4.37 12.62 3.37
CA PHE A 13 4.44 13.92 4.05
C PHE A 13 5.65 14.77 3.68
N ASN A 14 6.66 14.19 3.02
CA ASN A 14 7.83 14.90 2.51
C ASN A 14 8.13 14.54 1.06
N GLU A 15 9.04 15.30 0.45
CA GLU A 15 9.40 15.12 -0.97
C GLU A 15 10.00 13.73 -1.25
N GLY A 16 10.82 13.22 -0.34
CA GLY A 16 11.46 11.91 -0.50
C GLY A 16 10.44 10.78 -0.50
N GLU A 17 9.50 10.80 0.44
CA GLU A 17 8.40 9.83 0.51
C GLU A 17 7.54 9.87 -0.75
N ARG A 18 7.13 11.06 -1.19
CA ARG A 18 6.34 11.20 -2.42
C ARG A 18 7.07 10.72 -3.66
N ALA A 19 8.35 11.04 -3.80
CA ALA A 19 9.16 10.57 -4.93
C ALA A 19 9.32 9.04 -4.91
N PHE A 20 9.50 8.45 -3.74
CA PHE A 20 9.56 7.00 -3.57
C PHE A 20 8.25 6.31 -3.96
N ASN A 21 7.11 6.87 -3.54
CA ASN A 21 5.79 6.37 -3.90
C ASN A 21 5.51 6.45 -5.41
N GLU A 22 5.91 7.55 -6.07
CA GLU A 22 5.82 7.68 -7.54
C GLU A 22 6.64 6.60 -8.26
N ARG A 23 7.80 6.26 -7.72
CA ARG A 23 8.65 5.21 -8.27
C ARG A 23 8.01 3.83 -8.13
N ILE A 24 7.42 3.52 -6.97
CA ILE A 24 6.64 2.30 -6.74
C ILE A 24 5.48 2.20 -7.75
N ASP A 25 4.70 3.26 -7.86
CA ASP A 25 3.57 3.34 -8.79
C ASP A 25 4.00 3.09 -10.25
N THR A 26 5.10 3.72 -10.66
CA THR A 26 5.66 3.53 -12.01
C THR A 26 6.04 2.07 -12.26
N ILE A 27 6.64 1.39 -11.27
CA ILE A 27 7.00 -0.02 -11.36
C ILE A 27 5.76 -0.89 -11.51
N LEU A 28 4.76 -0.70 -10.67
CA LEU A 28 3.55 -1.51 -10.69
C LEU A 28 2.75 -1.35 -11.98
N ARG A 29 2.65 -0.12 -12.49
CA ARG A 29 2.02 0.16 -13.80
C ARG A 29 2.81 -0.45 -14.95
N ALA A 30 4.13 -0.42 -14.92
CA ALA A 30 4.98 -1.08 -15.90
C ALA A 30 4.83 -2.61 -15.87
N CYS A 31 4.47 -3.20 -14.74
CA CYS A 31 4.09 -4.61 -14.61
C CYS A 31 2.66 -4.91 -15.11
N GLY A 32 1.91 -3.90 -15.59
CA GLY A 32 0.58 -4.07 -16.18
C GLY A 32 -0.59 -3.92 -15.19
N HIS A 33 -0.34 -3.46 -13.97
CA HIS A 33 -1.37 -3.28 -12.95
C HIS A 33 -2.00 -1.88 -12.99
N GLU A 34 -3.16 -1.77 -12.36
CA GLU A 34 -3.84 -0.50 -12.10
C GLU A 34 -3.59 -0.11 -10.64
N THR A 35 -3.22 1.14 -10.40
CA THR A 35 -2.81 1.60 -9.08
C THR A 35 -3.62 2.80 -8.62
N PHE A 36 -3.88 2.88 -7.32
CA PHE A 36 -4.29 4.10 -6.65
C PHE A 36 -3.16 4.58 -5.74
N LEU A 37 -2.75 5.83 -5.93
CA LEU A 37 -1.73 6.50 -5.14
C LEU A 37 -2.36 7.72 -4.46
N PRO A 38 -2.59 7.69 -3.13
CA PRO A 38 -3.34 8.72 -2.40
C PRO A 38 -2.83 10.15 -2.62
N GLN A 39 -1.53 10.34 -2.69
CA GLN A 39 -0.92 11.67 -2.92
C GLN A 39 -1.35 12.35 -4.23
N ARG A 40 -1.74 11.58 -5.25
CA ARG A 40 -2.24 12.14 -6.52
C ARG A 40 -3.70 12.57 -6.42
N ALA A 41 -4.49 11.92 -5.59
CA ALA A 41 -5.90 12.21 -5.46
C ALA A 41 -6.20 13.34 -4.48
N GLY A 42 -5.46 13.41 -3.36
CA GLY A 42 -5.65 14.38 -2.30
C GLY A 42 -4.66 15.55 -2.28
N GLY A 43 -3.48 15.39 -2.89
CA GLY A 43 -2.43 16.41 -2.83
C GLY A 43 -2.06 16.78 -1.39
N CYS A 44 -1.64 18.02 -1.17
CA CYS A 44 -1.46 18.57 0.17
C CYS A 44 -2.82 19.00 0.73
N VAL A 45 -3.24 18.42 1.85
CA VAL A 45 -4.53 18.76 2.51
C VAL A 45 -4.67 20.25 2.79
N ALA A 46 -3.55 20.95 3.03
CA ALA A 46 -3.53 22.40 3.27
C ALA A 46 -3.99 23.20 2.04
N ASP A 47 -3.69 22.72 0.84
CA ASP A 47 -3.97 23.41 -0.41
C ASP A 47 -5.40 23.14 -0.93
N LEU A 48 -6.11 22.21 -0.32
CA LEU A 48 -7.47 21.87 -0.70
C LEU A 48 -8.48 22.87 -0.12
N PRO A 49 -9.58 23.17 -0.85
CA PRO A 49 -10.69 23.95 -0.33
C PRO A 49 -11.26 23.28 0.92
N ASP A 50 -11.81 24.07 1.86
CA ASP A 50 -12.31 23.56 3.14
C ASP A 50 -13.46 22.56 2.99
N THR A 51 -14.22 22.67 1.89
CA THR A 51 -15.28 21.73 1.51
C THR A 51 -15.11 21.26 0.07
N ILE A 52 -15.32 19.97 -0.15
CA ILE A 52 -15.29 19.31 -1.46
C ILE A 52 -16.56 18.48 -1.56
N GLU A 53 -17.32 18.66 -2.64
CA GLU A 53 -18.60 17.96 -2.86
C GLU A 53 -19.56 18.04 -1.65
N GLY A 54 -19.58 19.20 -0.96
CA GLY A 54 -20.44 19.44 0.20
C GLY A 54 -19.95 18.81 1.51
N LEU A 55 -18.78 18.19 1.53
CA LEU A 55 -18.16 17.59 2.71
C LEU A 55 -16.94 18.40 3.18
N PRO A 56 -16.68 18.48 4.49
CA PRO A 56 -15.39 18.95 4.98
C PRO A 56 -14.25 18.15 4.32
N LYS A 57 -13.18 18.83 3.87
CA LYS A 57 -12.09 18.22 3.09
C LYS A 57 -11.50 16.94 3.73
N ARG A 58 -11.34 16.91 5.06
CA ARG A 58 -10.83 15.72 5.76
C ARG A 58 -11.77 14.53 5.66
N GLN A 59 -13.08 14.79 5.74
CA GLN A 59 -14.09 13.75 5.60
C GLN A 59 -14.19 13.26 4.15
N TYR A 60 -14.06 14.16 3.18
CA TYR A 60 -14.00 13.81 1.77
C TYR A 60 -12.83 12.88 1.48
N LEU A 61 -11.61 13.26 1.91
CA LEU A 61 -10.40 12.44 1.70
C LEU A 61 -10.53 11.05 2.35
N PHE A 62 -11.01 11.00 3.59
CA PHE A 62 -11.24 9.72 4.28
C PHE A 62 -12.18 8.80 3.48
N ARG A 63 -13.30 9.35 2.97
CA ARG A 63 -14.23 8.57 2.14
C ARG A 63 -13.63 8.16 0.81
N LEU A 64 -12.83 9.03 0.19
CA LEU A 64 -12.13 8.73 -1.05
C LEU A 64 -11.16 7.55 -0.88
N ASP A 65 -10.35 7.57 0.18
CA ASP A 65 -9.40 6.51 0.47
C ASP A 65 -10.13 5.20 0.81
N CYS A 66 -11.20 5.24 1.62
CA CYS A 66 -12.02 4.07 1.89
C CYS A 66 -12.64 3.48 0.60
N ALA A 67 -13.14 4.33 -0.30
CA ALA A 67 -13.70 3.87 -1.57
C ALA A 67 -12.65 3.17 -2.45
N HIS A 68 -11.41 3.68 -2.44
CA HIS A 68 -10.32 3.06 -3.20
C HIS A 68 -9.75 1.79 -2.52
N MET A 69 -9.78 1.72 -1.19
CA MET A 69 -9.51 0.48 -0.48
C MET A 69 -10.57 -0.60 -0.78
N ASP A 70 -11.84 -0.21 -0.91
CA ASP A 70 -12.90 -1.16 -1.34
C ASP A 70 -12.75 -1.57 -2.81
N TRP A 71 -12.32 -0.66 -3.68
CA TRP A 71 -12.08 -0.89 -5.10
C TRP A 71 -10.90 -1.83 -5.37
N CYS A 72 -9.83 -1.76 -4.58
CA CYS A 72 -8.63 -2.56 -4.81
C CYS A 72 -8.87 -4.05 -4.51
N ASP A 73 -8.10 -4.93 -5.12
CA ASP A 73 -7.96 -6.34 -4.76
C ASP A 73 -6.69 -6.60 -3.94
N THR A 74 -5.71 -5.73 -4.07
CA THR A 74 -4.40 -5.84 -3.43
C THR A 74 -4.01 -4.52 -2.78
N LEU A 75 -3.47 -4.57 -1.58
CA LEU A 75 -2.84 -3.44 -0.90
C LEU A 75 -1.33 -3.68 -0.82
N LEU A 76 -0.54 -2.70 -1.27
CA LEU A 76 0.91 -2.65 -1.04
C LEU A 76 1.19 -1.73 0.14
N PHE A 77 1.69 -2.30 1.23
CA PHE A 77 2.03 -1.58 2.46
C PHE A 77 3.53 -1.27 2.53
N VAL A 78 3.88 0.01 2.59
CA VAL A 78 5.27 0.46 2.72
C VAL A 78 5.64 0.60 4.19
N PHE A 79 6.58 -0.24 4.64
CA PHE A 79 7.08 -0.23 6.01
C PHE A 79 8.10 0.87 6.29
N ASP A 80 8.65 1.50 5.25
CA ASP A 80 9.79 2.41 5.37
C ASP A 80 9.46 3.62 6.24
N GLY A 81 10.44 4.03 7.04
CA GLY A 81 10.34 5.08 8.03
C GLY A 81 10.87 4.61 9.38
N ARG A 82 11.09 5.54 10.29
CA ARG A 82 11.48 5.20 11.67
C ARG A 82 10.38 4.42 12.39
N VAL A 83 9.16 4.78 12.10
CA VAL A 83 7.94 4.07 12.49
C VAL A 83 7.06 4.04 11.23
N PRO A 84 6.42 2.93 10.91
CA PRO A 84 5.45 2.89 9.83
C PRO A 84 4.37 3.96 10.02
N ASP A 85 3.93 4.54 8.92
CA ASP A 85 2.90 5.58 8.94
C ASP A 85 1.59 5.08 9.53
N GLU A 86 1.01 5.83 10.47
CA GLU A 86 -0.23 5.44 11.15
C GLU A 86 -1.44 5.36 10.23
N GLY A 87 -1.51 6.20 9.20
CA GLY A 87 -2.56 6.15 8.18
C GLY A 87 -2.44 4.88 7.34
N ALA A 88 -1.22 4.58 6.87
CA ALA A 88 -0.95 3.35 6.14
C ALA A 88 -1.21 2.09 7.00
N CYS A 89 -0.95 2.14 8.31
CA CYS A 89 -1.29 1.06 9.24
C CYS A 89 -2.81 0.83 9.32
N PHE A 90 -3.61 1.89 9.38
CA PHE A 90 -5.07 1.79 9.32
C PHE A 90 -5.53 1.15 8.01
N GLU A 91 -4.99 1.58 6.88
CA GLU A 91 -5.29 1.08 5.54
C GLU A 91 -4.97 -0.42 5.41
N LEU A 92 -3.81 -0.84 5.94
CA LEU A 92 -3.43 -2.25 6.01
C LEU A 92 -4.46 -3.07 6.80
N GLY A 93 -4.82 -2.61 8.00
CA GLY A 93 -5.80 -3.29 8.85
C GLY A 93 -7.19 -3.34 8.21
N TYR A 94 -7.60 -2.26 7.55
CA TYR A 94 -8.86 -2.20 6.83
C TYR A 94 -8.92 -3.22 5.69
N CYS A 95 -7.91 -3.25 4.83
CA CYS A 95 -7.84 -4.17 3.70
C CYS A 95 -7.70 -5.62 4.15
N TYR A 96 -6.86 -5.90 5.16
CA TYR A 96 -6.74 -7.24 5.75
C TYR A 96 -8.07 -7.74 6.30
N GLY A 97 -8.79 -6.92 7.06
CA GLY A 97 -10.10 -7.26 7.62
C GLY A 97 -11.19 -7.48 6.56
N ARG A 98 -11.01 -6.95 5.35
CA ARG A 98 -11.86 -7.16 4.18
C ARG A 98 -11.45 -8.35 3.32
N GLY A 99 -10.45 -9.13 3.74
CA GLY A 99 -9.93 -10.27 2.98
C GLY A 99 -9.19 -9.89 1.70
N LYS A 100 -8.70 -8.64 1.60
CA LYS A 100 -7.88 -8.21 0.47
C LYS A 100 -6.49 -8.82 0.57
N ARG A 101 -5.84 -9.02 -0.57
CA ARG A 101 -4.45 -9.41 -0.60
C ARG A 101 -3.58 -8.26 -0.07
N CYS A 102 -2.72 -8.53 0.91
CA CYS A 102 -1.79 -7.55 1.46
C CYS A 102 -0.36 -7.99 1.19
N VAL A 103 0.45 -7.07 0.63
CA VAL A 103 1.86 -7.29 0.34
C VAL A 103 2.67 -6.19 1.02
N GLY A 104 3.72 -6.55 1.74
CA GLY A 104 4.62 -5.60 2.37
C GLY A 104 5.75 -5.19 1.43
N TYR A 105 6.21 -3.94 1.52
CA TYR A 105 7.42 -3.45 0.87
C TYR A 105 8.29 -2.71 1.88
N LYS A 106 9.54 -3.15 2.05
CA LYS A 106 10.46 -2.57 3.02
C LYS A 106 11.88 -2.52 2.48
N THR A 107 12.39 -1.33 2.29
CA THR A 107 13.79 -1.08 1.93
C THR A 107 14.62 -0.52 3.09
N ASP A 108 13.97 0.00 4.13
CA ASP A 108 14.59 0.55 5.33
C ASP A 108 15.12 -0.57 6.24
N ALA A 109 16.39 -0.46 6.64
CA ALA A 109 17.03 -1.43 7.52
C ALA A 109 16.59 -1.31 9.00
N ARG A 110 15.94 -0.19 9.38
CA ARG A 110 15.47 0.03 10.74
C ARG A 110 14.32 -0.91 11.07
N SER A 111 14.22 -1.33 12.31
CA SER A 111 13.17 -2.21 12.81
C SER A 111 12.58 -1.65 14.10
N PHE A 112 11.47 -2.22 14.54
CA PHE A 112 10.78 -1.78 15.76
C PHE A 112 11.53 -2.24 17.02
N ILE A 113 11.75 -3.55 17.19
CA ILE A 113 12.47 -4.15 18.32
C ILE A 113 13.27 -5.35 17.84
N ASP A 114 14.54 -5.43 18.25
CA ASP A 114 15.40 -6.61 18.06
C ASP A 114 15.48 -7.14 16.61
N GLY A 115 15.42 -6.26 15.64
CA GLY A 115 15.45 -6.63 14.23
C GLY A 115 14.09 -7.02 13.63
N TYR A 116 13.02 -6.94 14.42
CA TYR A 116 11.66 -7.27 13.99
C TYR A 116 10.77 -6.03 13.87
N ASP A 117 9.88 -6.05 12.90
CA ASP A 117 8.80 -5.07 12.79
C ASP A 117 7.65 -5.40 13.76
N ASN A 118 6.72 -4.48 13.93
CA ASN A 118 5.53 -4.71 14.75
C ASN A 118 4.80 -5.96 14.28
N VAL A 119 4.51 -6.88 15.22
CA VAL A 119 3.91 -8.20 14.93
C VAL A 119 2.57 -8.10 14.19
N MET A 120 1.74 -7.11 14.49
CA MET A 120 0.45 -6.91 13.83
C MET A 120 0.63 -6.46 12.38
N LEU A 121 1.63 -5.62 12.11
CA LEU A 121 1.93 -5.14 10.77
C LEU A 121 2.64 -6.19 9.93
N HIS A 122 3.51 -6.98 10.54
CA HIS A 122 4.24 -8.04 9.86
C HIS A 122 3.38 -9.28 9.57
N GLY A 123 2.36 -9.51 10.40
CA GLY A 123 1.45 -10.67 10.26
C GLY A 123 0.36 -10.52 9.21
N ALA A 124 0.04 -9.28 8.81
CA ALA A 124 -1.03 -9.03 7.85
C ALA A 124 -0.63 -9.29 6.37
N PRO A 125 0.58 -8.89 5.90
CA PRO A 125 1.01 -9.18 4.54
C PRO A 125 1.39 -10.64 4.34
N GLU A 126 1.05 -11.20 3.18
CA GLU A 126 1.46 -12.57 2.80
C GLU A 126 2.98 -12.71 2.58
N THR A 127 3.64 -11.61 2.24
CA THR A 127 5.08 -11.50 2.04
C THR A 127 5.54 -10.06 2.22
N VAL A 128 6.85 -9.88 2.49
CA VAL A 128 7.49 -8.56 2.56
C VAL A 128 8.65 -8.52 1.56
N LEU A 129 8.48 -7.74 0.51
CA LEU A 129 9.47 -7.53 -0.54
C LEU A 129 10.53 -6.53 -0.06
N ARG A 130 11.80 -6.77 -0.38
CA ARG A 130 12.94 -6.02 0.18
C ARG A 130 13.69 -5.16 -0.85
N SER A 131 13.33 -5.26 -2.13
CA SER A 131 14.00 -4.54 -3.21
C SER A 131 13.06 -4.29 -4.38
N GLU A 132 13.40 -3.33 -5.24
CA GLU A 132 12.67 -3.11 -6.49
C GLU A 132 12.70 -4.34 -7.42
N ARG A 133 13.77 -5.11 -7.37
CA ARG A 133 13.85 -6.36 -8.13
C ARG A 133 12.77 -7.32 -7.66
N GLU A 134 12.67 -7.55 -6.36
CA GLU A 134 11.64 -8.41 -5.79
C GLU A 134 10.22 -7.87 -6.06
N LEU A 135 10.02 -6.54 -5.98
CA LEU A 135 8.76 -5.90 -6.32
C LEU A 135 8.35 -6.20 -7.77
N ARG A 136 9.28 -6.04 -8.73
CA ARG A 136 9.04 -6.36 -10.14
C ARG A 136 8.78 -7.85 -10.35
N GLU A 137 9.62 -8.70 -9.81
CA GLU A 137 9.50 -10.16 -9.94
C GLU A 137 8.13 -10.63 -9.41
N PHE A 138 7.74 -10.20 -8.21
CA PHE A 138 6.46 -10.57 -7.60
C PHE A 138 5.24 -10.15 -8.43
N PHE A 139 5.22 -8.91 -8.89
CA PHE A 139 4.10 -8.39 -9.66
C PHE A 139 4.16 -8.70 -11.18
N THR A 140 5.21 -9.38 -11.65
CA THR A 140 5.31 -9.86 -13.05
C THR A 140 5.00 -11.36 -13.15
N GLN A 141 5.16 -12.13 -12.05
CA GLN A 141 4.90 -13.57 -12.05
C GLN A 141 3.43 -13.88 -12.37
N LYS A 142 3.22 -14.88 -13.24
CA LYS A 142 1.91 -15.53 -13.34
C LYS A 142 1.66 -16.28 -12.03
N GLU A 143 0.44 -16.23 -11.52
CA GLU A 143 0.04 -17.15 -10.46
C GLU A 143 0.20 -18.58 -10.99
N ASP A 144 1.26 -19.27 -10.56
CA ASP A 144 1.31 -20.71 -10.69
C ASP A 144 0.17 -21.27 -9.82
N GLU A 145 -0.63 -22.14 -10.39
CA GLU A 145 -1.70 -22.89 -9.73
C GLU A 145 -1.12 -23.78 -8.61
N SER A 146 -0.76 -23.17 -7.48
CA SER A 146 -0.26 -23.88 -6.30
C SER A 146 -1.10 -23.58 -5.05
N HIS A 147 -2.44 -23.59 -5.20
CA HIS A 147 -3.36 -23.65 -4.07
C HIS A 147 -3.84 -25.07 -3.75
N GLU A 148 -3.09 -26.07 -4.18
CA GLU A 148 -3.39 -27.47 -3.83
C GLU A 148 -2.26 -28.06 -2.98
N LYS A 149 -2.19 -27.69 -1.69
CA LYS A 149 -1.58 -28.47 -0.59
C LYS A 149 -1.50 -27.67 0.71
N ARG A 150 -2.63 -27.44 1.36
CA ARG A 150 -2.70 -27.25 2.82
C ARG A 150 -4.03 -27.77 3.34
N GLU A 151 -4.32 -29.05 3.04
CA GLU A 151 -5.23 -29.88 3.82
C GLU A 151 -4.52 -31.22 4.00
N THR A 152 -3.88 -31.39 5.11
CA THR A 152 -3.70 -32.64 5.87
C THR A 152 -3.09 -32.29 7.22
#